data_4c60179ec4fc6c5dbc4b2ea4c578e5f1
#
_entry.id   4c60179ec4fc6c5dbc4b2ea4c578e5f1
#
_cell.length_a   1.000
_cell.length_b   1.000
_cell.length_c   1.000
_cell.angle_alpha   90.00
_cell.angle_beta   90.00
_cell.angle_gamma   90.00
#
_symmetry.space_group_name_H-M   'P 1'
#
loop_
_entity.id
_entity.type
_entity.pdbx_description
1 polymer ?
#
loop_
_entity_poly.entity_id
_entity_poly.type
_entity_poly.pdbx_seq_one_letter_code
_entity_poly.pdbx_strand_id
1 'polypeptide(L)'
;MVPRAVAVGLIAVVVCSAAVASVGTAGATQRPTEEPTPGIAVEATPQDDSGAITYRISVDELGQVDRFALAVGGDARVTDTDGFERADDGARLVPAAGRTSGSVVIRVDAPGRSGDGAYVTGDGWALTRVPYAVARWSPRGADGMRSVRPLGDEFGALDDGSGTYRDRYAMVGERTVETHDLQGQQVRIVRPAGTELAAGSEAVAATLRAASARLQVGDRDETLTLFAPTAPARAGGESFPARDEAWVRADSRVNSPNNVWVHEYVHTRQSFRLSEDMQWFREASAEYYAARFTHERGSISAREMHAHLDGEGVDATLTRPDTWADGRAPYSKGARVLALLDRNIRQSTDGERSLQDVFERMNGHDGPVTYAEFKTMVAAVAGHSMDGWLDRYVATGSTIASAYHPEPARSGVLGVVDAVLAGDTSVLSTLAVSTLLGALLSVPLYAAGRRLRPEQFRILLRRGSVR
;
A
#
# COMPACT_ATOMS: atom_id res chain seq x y z
N MET A 1 9.98 -35.26 -28.55
CA MET A 1 9.43 -33.95 -28.20
C MET A 1 7.93 -34.02 -28.47
N VAL A 2 7.12 -34.10 -27.42
CA VAL A 2 5.66 -34.17 -27.52
C VAL A 2 5.16 -32.87 -26.88
N PRO A 3 4.32 -32.08 -27.55
CA PRO A 3 3.79 -30.86 -26.94
C PRO A 3 2.79 -31.21 -25.85
N ARG A 4 2.99 -30.67 -24.66
CA ARG A 4 2.01 -30.72 -23.57
C ARG A 4 0.88 -29.75 -23.90
N ALA A 5 -0.30 -30.32 -24.11
CA ALA A 5 -1.54 -29.56 -24.18
C ALA A 5 -1.86 -29.04 -22.76
N VAL A 6 -1.93 -27.72 -22.61
CA VAL A 6 -2.45 -27.09 -21.39
C VAL A 6 -3.96 -27.23 -21.42
N ALA A 7 -4.50 -27.96 -20.45
CA ALA A 7 -5.94 -28.07 -20.27
C ALA A 7 -6.46 -26.77 -19.61
N VAL A 8 -7.19 -25.98 -20.39
CA VAL A 8 -7.94 -24.81 -19.91
C VAL A 8 -9.14 -25.29 -19.14
N GLY A 9 -9.11 -25.17 -17.81
CA GLY A 9 -10.26 -25.46 -16.97
C GLY A 9 -11.26 -24.32 -16.98
N LEU A 10 -12.41 -24.53 -17.58
CA LEU A 10 -13.54 -23.61 -17.55
C LEU A 10 -14.22 -23.71 -16.18
N ILE A 11 -14.06 -22.72 -15.32
CA ILE A 11 -14.86 -22.59 -14.08
C ILE A 11 -15.76 -21.39 -14.25
N ALA A 12 -17.06 -21.66 -14.45
CA ALA A 12 -18.09 -20.64 -14.41
C ALA A 12 -18.35 -20.26 -12.95
N VAL A 13 -18.03 -19.03 -12.57
CA VAL A 13 -18.39 -18.48 -11.26
C VAL A 13 -19.79 -17.89 -11.37
N VAL A 14 -20.77 -18.58 -10.82
CA VAL A 14 -22.11 -18.03 -10.57
C VAL A 14 -22.03 -17.20 -9.29
N VAL A 15 -22.17 -15.89 -9.40
CA VAL A 15 -22.27 -15.00 -8.24
C VAL A 15 -23.64 -15.18 -7.58
N CYS A 16 -23.69 -15.96 -6.50
CA CYS A 16 -24.85 -15.99 -5.59
C CYS A 16 -24.71 -14.85 -4.57
N SER A 17 -25.57 -13.84 -4.65
CA SER A 17 -25.71 -12.81 -3.64
C SER A 17 -26.14 -13.42 -2.31
N ALA A 18 -25.31 -13.33 -1.27
CA ALA A 18 -25.64 -13.78 0.07
C ALA A 18 -26.60 -12.77 0.73
N ALA A 19 -27.87 -13.16 0.88
CA ALA A 19 -28.85 -12.41 1.68
C ALA A 19 -28.67 -12.74 3.15
N VAL A 20 -28.40 -11.74 3.98
CA VAL A 20 -28.42 -11.83 5.43
C VAL A 20 -29.88 -11.96 5.88
N ALA A 21 -30.25 -13.11 6.43
CA ALA A 21 -31.58 -13.35 6.98
C ALA A 21 -31.66 -12.80 8.41
N SER A 22 -32.40 -11.70 8.61
CA SER A 22 -32.92 -11.29 9.90
C SER A 22 -34.30 -11.94 10.12
N VAL A 23 -34.44 -12.72 11.19
CA VAL A 23 -35.71 -13.32 11.61
C VAL A 23 -36.61 -12.24 12.20
N GLY A 24 -37.67 -11.89 11.51
CA GLY A 24 -38.73 -11.00 11.99
C GLY A 24 -40.07 -11.43 11.41
N THR A 25 -41.06 -11.58 12.26
CA THR A 25 -42.44 -12.01 12.14
C THR A 25 -43.20 -11.78 10.82
N ALA A 26 -44.00 -12.77 10.46
CA ALA A 26 -44.83 -12.92 9.27
C ALA A 26 -45.68 -11.68 8.89
N GLY A 27 -45.22 -10.99 7.86
CA GLY A 27 -46.02 -10.25 6.91
C GLY A 27 -45.58 -10.74 5.53
N ALA A 28 -46.50 -11.02 4.62
CA ALA A 28 -46.16 -11.42 3.25
C ALA A 28 -45.47 -10.27 2.53
N THR A 29 -44.17 -10.12 2.75
CA THR A 29 -43.30 -9.24 1.99
C THR A 29 -42.95 -9.92 0.69
N GLN A 30 -43.44 -9.36 -0.42
CA GLN A 30 -42.91 -9.65 -1.75
C GLN A 30 -41.38 -9.60 -1.66
N ARG A 31 -40.69 -10.72 -1.98
CA ARG A 31 -39.26 -10.69 -2.23
C ARG A 31 -38.99 -9.58 -3.24
N PRO A 32 -38.03 -8.71 -3.04
CA PRO A 32 -37.56 -7.82 -4.09
C PRO A 32 -37.24 -8.74 -5.29
N THR A 33 -37.91 -8.55 -6.39
CA THR A 33 -37.53 -9.16 -7.67
C THR A 33 -36.14 -8.61 -7.96
N GLU A 34 -35.12 -9.47 -7.98
CA GLU A 34 -33.78 -9.08 -8.41
C GLU A 34 -33.89 -8.38 -9.75
N GLU A 35 -33.41 -7.17 -9.86
CA GLU A 35 -33.42 -6.43 -11.12
C GLU A 35 -32.65 -7.23 -12.17
N PRO A 36 -33.12 -7.33 -13.40
CA PRO A 36 -32.41 -8.02 -14.47
C PRO A 36 -31.02 -7.41 -14.68
N THR A 37 -30.01 -8.24 -14.49
CA THR A 37 -28.59 -7.83 -14.62
C THR A 37 -27.91 -8.77 -15.62
N PRO A 38 -27.18 -8.23 -16.63
CA PRO A 38 -26.47 -9.11 -17.57
C PRO A 38 -25.33 -9.85 -16.82
N GLY A 39 -25.14 -11.13 -17.17
CA GLY A 39 -23.98 -11.89 -16.71
C GLY A 39 -22.73 -11.37 -17.42
N ILE A 40 -21.73 -10.88 -16.66
CA ILE A 40 -20.46 -10.42 -17.23
C ILE A 40 -19.33 -11.26 -16.64
N ALA A 41 -18.52 -11.85 -17.50
CA ALA A 41 -17.32 -12.61 -17.13
C ALA A 41 -16.09 -12.01 -17.83
N VAL A 42 -14.95 -12.06 -17.15
CA VAL A 42 -13.67 -11.60 -17.69
C VAL A 42 -12.66 -12.72 -17.60
N GLU A 43 -11.90 -12.91 -18.67
CA GLU A 43 -10.74 -13.79 -18.73
C GLU A 43 -9.55 -13.00 -19.27
N ALA A 44 -8.41 -13.07 -18.60
CA ALA A 44 -7.19 -12.42 -19.08
C ALA A 44 -6.09 -13.43 -19.37
N THR A 45 -5.39 -13.18 -20.48
CA THR A 45 -4.30 -14.05 -20.93
C THR A 45 -3.08 -13.20 -21.27
N PRO A 46 -1.92 -13.42 -20.61
CA PRO A 46 -0.67 -12.82 -21.04
C PRO A 46 -0.25 -13.43 -22.38
N GLN A 47 0.31 -12.60 -23.27
CA GLN A 47 0.82 -13.03 -24.56
C GLN A 47 2.34 -13.16 -24.48
N ASP A 48 2.85 -14.38 -24.54
CA ASP A 48 4.22 -14.76 -24.18
C ASP A 48 5.33 -13.97 -24.88
N ASP A 49 5.16 -13.61 -26.15
CA ASP A 49 6.25 -13.02 -26.95
C ASP A 49 6.13 -11.50 -27.17
N SER A 50 4.99 -10.91 -26.88
CA SER A 50 4.70 -9.51 -27.22
C SER A 50 4.62 -8.57 -26.02
N GLY A 51 4.63 -9.11 -24.81
CA GLY A 51 4.37 -8.34 -23.61
C GLY A 51 2.95 -7.77 -23.51
N ALA A 52 2.03 -8.22 -24.35
CA ALA A 52 0.65 -7.77 -24.37
C ALA A 52 -0.22 -8.66 -23.46
N ILE A 53 -1.30 -8.09 -22.99
CA ILE A 53 -2.34 -8.81 -22.26
C ILE A 53 -3.62 -8.72 -23.04
N THR A 54 -4.27 -9.87 -23.23
CA THR A 54 -5.58 -9.96 -23.85
C THR A 54 -6.62 -10.20 -22.79
N TYR A 55 -7.65 -9.35 -22.73
CA TYR A 55 -8.83 -9.52 -21.90
C TYR A 55 -10.02 -9.86 -22.77
N ARG A 56 -10.70 -10.95 -22.44
CA ARG A 56 -11.99 -11.33 -23.04
C ARG A 56 -13.09 -10.99 -22.05
N ILE A 57 -13.98 -10.08 -22.42
CA ILE A 57 -15.18 -9.72 -21.67
C ILE A 57 -16.35 -10.43 -22.35
N SER A 58 -16.91 -11.42 -21.68
CA SER A 58 -18.09 -12.16 -22.13
C SER A 58 -19.32 -11.59 -21.43
N VAL A 59 -20.40 -11.41 -22.17
CA VAL A 59 -21.67 -10.88 -21.66
C VAL A 59 -22.79 -11.81 -22.06
N ASP A 60 -23.49 -12.30 -21.05
CA ASP A 60 -24.66 -13.19 -21.21
C ASP A 60 -25.95 -12.48 -20.77
N GLU A 61 -27.10 -13.11 -21.05
CA GLU A 61 -28.40 -12.62 -20.61
C GLU A 61 -28.77 -11.22 -21.13
N LEU A 62 -28.20 -10.80 -22.27
CA LEU A 62 -28.52 -9.53 -22.93
C LEU A 62 -30.04 -9.42 -23.27
N GLY A 63 -30.74 -10.56 -23.36
CA GLY A 63 -32.20 -10.59 -23.53
C GLY A 63 -32.99 -10.05 -22.32
N GLN A 64 -32.38 -9.90 -21.15
CA GLN A 64 -33.02 -9.39 -19.94
C GLN A 64 -32.89 -7.85 -19.77
N VAL A 65 -32.15 -7.18 -20.65
CA VAL A 65 -31.95 -5.72 -20.63
C VAL A 65 -32.52 -5.09 -21.90
N ASP A 66 -33.01 -3.85 -21.80
CA ASP A 66 -33.55 -3.11 -22.97
C ASP A 66 -32.41 -2.45 -23.77
N ARG A 67 -31.35 -2.06 -23.11
CA ARG A 67 -30.15 -1.48 -23.72
C ARG A 67 -28.91 -1.98 -23.01
N PHE A 68 -27.86 -2.20 -23.77
CA PHE A 68 -26.54 -2.51 -23.26
C PHE A 68 -25.50 -1.78 -24.11
N ALA A 69 -24.44 -1.28 -23.48
CA ALA A 69 -23.28 -0.72 -24.17
C ALA A 69 -22.01 -0.96 -23.34
N LEU A 70 -20.92 -1.33 -24.01
CA LEU A 70 -19.59 -1.43 -23.45
C LEU A 70 -18.71 -0.32 -24.04
N ALA A 71 -18.16 0.53 -23.21
CA ALA A 71 -17.16 1.52 -23.58
C ALA A 71 -15.77 1.01 -23.17
N VAL A 72 -14.81 1.09 -24.08
CA VAL A 72 -13.39 0.75 -23.88
C VAL A 72 -12.56 1.98 -24.20
N GLY A 73 -11.60 2.31 -23.34
CA GLY A 73 -10.77 3.51 -23.53
C GLY A 73 -9.38 3.36 -22.95
N GLY A 74 -8.61 4.46 -22.98
CA GLY A 74 -7.20 4.47 -22.58
C GLY A 74 -6.30 3.74 -23.58
N ASP A 75 -5.34 2.98 -23.05
CA ASP A 75 -4.36 2.22 -23.85
C ASP A 75 -4.91 0.88 -24.37
N ALA A 76 -6.19 0.58 -24.08
CA ALA A 76 -6.83 -0.65 -24.50
C ALA A 76 -7.37 -0.55 -25.94
N ARG A 77 -7.15 -1.60 -26.72
CA ARG A 77 -7.64 -1.71 -28.09
C ARG A 77 -8.56 -2.90 -28.23
N VAL A 78 -9.74 -2.68 -28.80
CA VAL A 78 -10.62 -3.78 -29.18
C VAL A 78 -10.03 -4.45 -30.41
N THR A 79 -9.74 -5.75 -30.29
CA THR A 79 -9.11 -6.56 -31.35
C THR A 79 -10.08 -7.54 -31.99
N ASP A 80 -11.10 -7.96 -31.25
CA ASP A 80 -12.13 -8.88 -31.75
C ASP A 80 -13.46 -8.66 -31.06
N THR A 81 -14.56 -8.97 -31.74
CA THR A 81 -15.92 -8.95 -31.18
C THR A 81 -16.74 -10.11 -31.75
N ASP A 82 -17.45 -10.82 -30.89
CA ASP A 82 -18.52 -11.72 -31.27
C ASP A 82 -19.84 -11.23 -30.67
N GLY A 83 -20.83 -11.03 -31.53
CA GLY A 83 -22.15 -10.55 -31.12
C GLY A 83 -22.23 -9.08 -30.71
N PHE A 84 -21.17 -8.32 -30.91
CA PHE A 84 -21.11 -6.87 -30.66
C PHE A 84 -20.70 -6.12 -31.93
N GLU A 85 -21.26 -4.93 -32.10
CA GLU A 85 -20.92 -3.98 -33.18
C GLU A 85 -20.64 -2.59 -32.61
N ARG A 86 -19.94 -1.76 -33.34
CA ARG A 86 -19.70 -0.37 -32.95
C ARG A 86 -20.96 0.46 -33.10
N ALA A 87 -21.32 1.20 -32.07
CA ALA A 87 -22.39 2.19 -32.13
C ALA A 87 -22.03 3.34 -33.08
N ASP A 88 -23.03 4.11 -33.52
CA ASP A 88 -22.87 5.25 -34.44
C ASP A 88 -21.84 6.31 -33.95
N ASP A 89 -21.64 6.41 -32.62
CA ASP A 89 -20.64 7.31 -32.05
C ASP A 89 -19.20 6.77 -32.16
N GLY A 90 -19.01 5.56 -32.64
CA GLY A 90 -17.72 4.90 -32.79
C GLY A 90 -16.98 4.55 -31.50
N ALA A 91 -17.48 5.04 -30.35
CA ALA A 91 -16.81 4.91 -29.04
C ALA A 91 -17.35 3.75 -28.20
N ARG A 92 -18.58 3.31 -28.46
CA ARG A 92 -19.23 2.24 -27.71
C ARG A 92 -19.42 0.99 -28.56
N LEU A 93 -19.47 -0.15 -27.91
CA LEU A 93 -19.87 -1.43 -28.47
C LEU A 93 -21.27 -1.77 -27.96
N VAL A 94 -22.15 -2.14 -28.85
CA VAL A 94 -23.53 -2.50 -28.56
C VAL A 94 -23.81 -3.91 -29.06
N PRO A 95 -24.73 -4.66 -28.47
CA PRO A 95 -25.12 -5.98 -29.00
C PRO A 95 -25.64 -5.86 -30.42
N ALA A 96 -25.18 -6.72 -31.31
CA ALA A 96 -25.76 -6.85 -32.64
C ALA A 96 -27.23 -7.35 -32.56
N ALA A 97 -28.05 -7.01 -33.53
CA ALA A 97 -29.49 -7.30 -33.54
C ALA A 97 -29.78 -8.77 -33.27
N GLY A 98 -30.67 -9.05 -32.31
CA GLY A 98 -31.12 -10.39 -31.95
C GLY A 98 -30.13 -11.23 -31.13
N ARG A 99 -29.01 -10.68 -30.71
CA ARG A 99 -28.04 -11.40 -29.84
C ARG A 99 -28.48 -11.36 -28.39
N THR A 100 -28.35 -12.49 -27.72
CA THR A 100 -28.61 -12.64 -26.27
C THR A 100 -27.36 -12.83 -25.46
N SER A 101 -26.23 -13.00 -26.14
CA SER A 101 -24.88 -13.07 -25.54
C SER A 101 -23.83 -12.62 -26.56
N GLY A 102 -22.63 -12.36 -26.10
CA GLY A 102 -21.51 -12.04 -26.96
C GLY A 102 -20.20 -11.84 -26.17
N SER A 103 -19.12 -11.57 -26.87
CA SER A 103 -17.83 -11.26 -26.25
C SER A 103 -17.08 -10.15 -26.97
N VAL A 104 -16.22 -9.45 -26.20
CA VAL A 104 -15.32 -8.43 -26.69
C VAL A 104 -13.91 -8.77 -26.23
N VAL A 105 -12.97 -8.79 -27.15
CA VAL A 105 -11.56 -9.00 -26.87
C VAL A 105 -10.83 -7.67 -26.89
N ILE A 106 -10.22 -7.36 -25.77
CA ILE A 106 -9.43 -6.13 -25.59
C ILE A 106 -7.97 -6.54 -25.45
N ARG A 107 -7.10 -5.86 -26.18
CA ARG A 107 -5.65 -5.98 -26.03
C ARG A 107 -5.07 -4.74 -25.39
N VAL A 108 -4.20 -4.94 -24.41
CA VAL A 108 -3.36 -3.92 -23.79
C VAL A 108 -1.92 -4.30 -24.12
N ASP A 109 -1.25 -3.43 -24.87
CA ASP A 109 0.18 -3.63 -25.16
C ASP A 109 0.96 -3.15 -23.93
N ALA A 110 1.69 -4.05 -23.29
CA ALA A 110 2.66 -3.66 -22.27
C ALA A 110 3.83 -2.99 -23.00
N PRO A 111 4.13 -1.70 -22.75
CA PRO A 111 5.31 -1.09 -23.32
C PRO A 111 6.53 -1.80 -22.75
N GLY A 112 7.18 -2.60 -23.58
CA GLY A 112 8.35 -3.35 -23.19
C GLY A 112 9.39 -2.42 -22.56
N ARG A 113 9.82 -2.69 -21.32
CA ARG A 113 10.93 -2.04 -20.62
C ARG A 113 10.81 -0.54 -20.34
N SER A 114 9.68 0.12 -20.47
CA SER A 114 9.60 1.50 -20.03
C SER A 114 9.53 1.54 -18.52
N GLY A 115 10.34 2.42 -17.89
CA GLY A 115 10.52 2.53 -16.45
C GLY A 115 9.28 2.94 -15.64
N ASP A 116 8.12 2.82 -16.23
CA ASP A 116 6.86 3.34 -15.71
C ASP A 116 6.11 2.34 -14.80
N GLY A 117 6.69 1.18 -14.49
CA GLY A 117 6.16 0.22 -13.51
C GLY A 117 4.74 -0.30 -13.76
N ALA A 118 3.99 0.34 -14.64
CA ALA A 118 2.58 0.10 -14.89
C ALA A 118 2.29 -1.12 -15.76
N TYR A 119 3.29 -1.58 -16.49
CA TYR A 119 3.19 -2.70 -17.42
C TYR A 119 4.49 -3.49 -17.40
N VAL A 120 4.47 -4.65 -16.76
CA VAL A 120 5.63 -5.52 -16.66
C VAL A 120 5.20 -6.93 -16.99
N THR A 121 5.91 -7.56 -17.91
CA THR A 121 5.71 -8.98 -18.24
C THR A 121 6.94 -9.79 -17.85
N GLY A 122 6.72 -10.97 -17.32
CA GLY A 122 7.70 -12.01 -17.11
C GLY A 122 7.28 -13.29 -17.80
N ASP A 123 7.99 -14.38 -17.54
CA ASP A 123 7.65 -15.68 -18.08
C ASP A 123 6.36 -16.19 -17.43
N GLY A 124 5.27 -16.26 -18.21
CA GLY A 124 3.96 -16.74 -17.78
C GLY A 124 3.15 -15.81 -16.86
N TRP A 125 3.59 -14.56 -16.63
CA TRP A 125 2.86 -13.59 -15.83
C TRP A 125 3.00 -12.16 -16.36
N ALA A 126 2.05 -11.31 -15.97
CA ALA A 126 2.13 -9.88 -16.23
C ALA A 126 1.53 -9.08 -15.06
N LEU A 127 2.13 -7.94 -14.73
CA LEU A 127 1.52 -6.89 -13.92
C LEU A 127 1.16 -5.73 -14.84
N THR A 128 -0.10 -5.29 -14.79
CA THR A 128 -0.61 -4.23 -15.65
C THR A 128 -1.54 -3.30 -14.88
N ARG A 129 -1.74 -2.09 -15.39
CA ARG A 129 -2.93 -1.31 -15.02
C ARG A 129 -4.16 -1.95 -15.60
N VAL A 130 -5.23 -1.95 -14.81
CA VAL A 130 -6.54 -2.42 -15.27
C VAL A 130 -7.02 -1.48 -16.38
N PRO A 131 -7.34 -1.99 -17.57
CA PRO A 131 -7.80 -1.15 -18.67
C PRO A 131 -9.18 -0.56 -18.36
N TYR A 132 -9.42 0.62 -18.89
CA TYR A 132 -10.72 1.25 -18.75
C TYR A 132 -11.77 0.53 -19.60
N ALA A 133 -12.72 -0.12 -18.94
CA ALA A 133 -13.91 -0.67 -19.56
C ALA A 133 -15.11 -0.37 -18.66
N VAL A 134 -16.23 0.09 -19.26
CA VAL A 134 -17.47 0.37 -18.55
C VAL A 134 -18.63 -0.25 -19.31
N ALA A 135 -19.30 -1.19 -18.67
CA ALA A 135 -20.60 -1.71 -19.14
C ALA A 135 -21.72 -0.85 -18.57
N ARG A 136 -22.68 -0.49 -19.41
CA ARG A 136 -23.88 0.25 -19.03
C ARG A 136 -25.09 -0.45 -19.61
N TRP A 137 -26.16 -0.57 -18.82
CA TRP A 137 -27.40 -1.19 -19.28
C TRP A 137 -28.63 -0.56 -18.65
N SER A 138 -29.76 -0.74 -19.28
CA SER A 138 -31.09 -0.45 -18.76
C SER A 138 -31.82 -1.78 -18.50
N PRO A 139 -32.15 -2.12 -17.25
CA PRO A 139 -32.86 -3.35 -16.96
C PRO A 139 -34.22 -3.34 -17.64
N ARG A 140 -34.67 -4.51 -18.13
CA ARG A 140 -35.98 -4.63 -18.77
C ARG A 140 -37.11 -4.38 -17.77
N GLY A 141 -37.98 -3.43 -18.09
CA GLY A 141 -39.13 -3.09 -17.25
C GLY A 141 -38.79 -2.29 -15.99
N ALA A 142 -37.58 -1.76 -15.87
CA ALA A 142 -37.17 -0.88 -14.80
C ALA A 142 -36.60 0.45 -15.36
N ASP A 143 -36.80 1.52 -14.63
CA ASP A 143 -36.28 2.84 -15.01
C ASP A 143 -34.79 3.00 -14.63
N GLY A 144 -34.08 3.79 -15.45
CA GLY A 144 -32.71 4.21 -15.20
C GLY A 144 -31.65 3.36 -15.87
N MET A 145 -30.43 3.86 -15.80
CA MET A 145 -29.23 3.20 -16.31
C MET A 145 -28.41 2.64 -15.15
N ARG A 146 -27.92 1.42 -15.31
CA ARG A 146 -26.92 0.81 -14.44
C ARG A 146 -25.56 0.86 -15.12
N SER A 147 -24.50 0.86 -14.36
CA SER A 147 -23.15 0.77 -14.89
C SER A 147 -22.27 -0.05 -13.98
N VAL A 148 -21.27 -0.68 -14.59
CA VAL A 148 -20.25 -1.43 -13.87
C VAL A 148 -18.93 -1.35 -14.63
N ARG A 149 -17.82 -1.46 -13.91
CA ARG A 149 -16.49 -1.62 -14.49
C ARG A 149 -16.14 -3.12 -14.46
N PRO A 150 -16.24 -3.85 -15.60
CA PRO A 150 -15.99 -5.30 -15.62
C PRO A 150 -14.62 -5.74 -15.12
N LEU A 151 -13.66 -4.84 -15.10
CA LEU A 151 -12.28 -5.04 -14.67
C LEU A 151 -11.94 -4.24 -13.40
N GLY A 152 -12.93 -3.74 -12.66
CA GLY A 152 -12.72 -2.93 -11.46
C GLY A 152 -13.30 -3.56 -10.20
N ASP A 153 -13.12 -2.89 -9.06
CA ASP A 153 -13.54 -3.34 -7.73
C ASP A 153 -15.04 -3.64 -7.58
N GLU A 154 -15.88 -3.06 -8.42
CA GLU A 154 -17.32 -3.31 -8.40
C GLU A 154 -17.70 -4.77 -8.71
N PHE A 155 -16.77 -5.54 -9.29
CA PHE A 155 -16.91 -6.99 -9.50
C PHE A 155 -16.32 -7.86 -8.38
N GLY A 156 -15.89 -7.22 -7.29
CA GLY A 156 -15.08 -7.86 -6.28
C GLY A 156 -13.64 -8.07 -6.78
N ALA A 157 -12.71 -8.33 -5.87
CA ALA A 157 -11.38 -8.77 -6.25
C ALA A 157 -11.51 -10.09 -6.99
N LEU A 158 -11.51 -10.05 -8.31
CA LEU A 158 -11.56 -11.25 -9.12
C LEU A 158 -10.25 -12.01 -8.94
N ASP A 159 -10.25 -12.94 -8.01
CA ASP A 159 -9.29 -14.04 -7.98
C ASP A 159 -9.88 -15.19 -8.78
N ASP A 160 -9.88 -15.06 -10.08
CA ASP A 160 -10.18 -16.17 -10.96
C ASP A 160 -8.91 -16.95 -11.34
N GLY A 161 -9.05 -18.03 -12.06
CA GLY A 161 -7.92 -18.81 -12.53
C GLY A 161 -6.93 -18.01 -13.40
N SER A 162 -7.33 -16.88 -14.00
CA SER A 162 -6.53 -16.11 -14.94
C SER A 162 -5.77 -14.96 -14.30
N GLY A 163 -6.20 -14.41 -13.18
CA GLY A 163 -5.54 -13.24 -12.59
C GLY A 163 -6.06 -12.87 -11.18
N THR A 164 -5.38 -11.90 -10.59
CA THR A 164 -5.83 -11.13 -9.43
C THR A 164 -6.00 -9.68 -9.88
N TYR A 165 -7.20 -9.15 -9.77
CA TYR A 165 -7.58 -7.83 -10.25
C TYR A 165 -7.98 -6.94 -9.08
N ARG A 166 -7.58 -5.67 -9.17
CA ARG A 166 -8.02 -4.60 -8.27
C ARG A 166 -8.45 -3.40 -9.12
N ASP A 167 -8.69 -2.24 -8.49
CA ASP A 167 -9.17 -1.05 -9.21
C ASP A 167 -8.15 -0.51 -10.24
N ARG A 168 -6.87 -0.59 -9.93
CA ARG A 168 -5.77 -0.04 -10.75
C ARG A 168 -4.84 -1.08 -11.33
N TYR A 169 -4.56 -2.14 -10.57
CA TYR A 169 -3.60 -3.15 -10.96
C TYR A 169 -4.23 -4.52 -11.12
N ALA A 170 -3.70 -5.29 -12.04
CA ALA A 170 -3.98 -6.70 -12.19
C ALA A 170 -2.67 -7.47 -12.36
N MET A 171 -2.53 -8.58 -11.64
CA MET A 171 -1.52 -9.58 -11.91
C MET A 171 -2.17 -10.76 -12.59
N VAL A 172 -1.77 -11.03 -13.83
CA VAL A 172 -2.33 -12.04 -14.72
C VAL A 172 -1.33 -13.17 -14.89
N GLY A 173 -1.82 -14.41 -15.05
CA GLY A 173 -1.01 -15.60 -15.20
C GLY A 173 -0.77 -16.35 -13.89
N GLU A 174 0.20 -17.26 -13.89
CA GLU A 174 0.52 -18.10 -12.72
C GLU A 174 1.05 -17.25 -11.57
N ARG A 175 0.39 -17.33 -10.42
CA ARG A 175 0.68 -16.50 -9.25
C ARG A 175 0.47 -17.24 -7.93
N THR A 176 1.11 -16.74 -6.90
CA THR A 176 0.90 -17.12 -5.50
C THR A 176 0.24 -15.96 -4.78
N VAL A 177 -0.81 -16.24 -4.00
CA VAL A 177 -1.49 -15.26 -3.14
C VAL A 177 -1.34 -15.73 -1.69
N GLU A 178 -0.79 -14.88 -0.84
CA GLU A 178 -0.68 -15.11 0.60
C GLU A 178 -1.44 -14.00 1.33
N THR A 179 -2.20 -14.38 2.37
CA THR A 179 -3.00 -13.44 3.16
C THR A 179 -2.51 -13.42 4.60
N HIS A 180 -2.30 -12.22 5.13
CA HIS A 180 -1.84 -11.98 6.50
C HIS A 180 -2.75 -10.98 7.19
N ASP A 181 -2.94 -11.10 8.51
CA ASP A 181 -3.70 -10.14 9.31
C ASP A 181 -2.82 -9.00 9.80
N LEU A 182 -3.31 -7.76 9.64
CA LEU A 182 -2.72 -6.52 10.13
C LEU A 182 -3.63 -5.85 11.18
N GLN A 183 -4.03 -6.56 12.22
CA GLN A 183 -4.87 -6.00 13.28
C GLN A 183 -6.23 -5.49 12.77
N GLY A 184 -6.95 -6.34 12.06
CA GLY A 184 -8.27 -6.06 11.52
C GLY A 184 -8.29 -5.58 10.07
N GLN A 185 -7.14 -5.38 9.44
CA GLN A 185 -7.00 -5.28 7.99
C GLN A 185 -6.27 -6.52 7.48
N GLN A 186 -6.75 -7.15 6.42
CA GLN A 186 -6.03 -8.22 5.75
C GLN A 186 -5.08 -7.64 4.70
N VAL A 187 -3.83 -8.09 4.68
CA VAL A 187 -2.92 -7.82 3.56
C VAL A 187 -2.80 -9.07 2.70
N ARG A 188 -3.01 -8.90 1.40
CA ARG A 188 -2.83 -9.94 0.38
C ARG A 188 -1.57 -9.63 -0.41
N ILE A 189 -0.59 -10.51 -0.37
CA ILE A 189 0.65 -10.40 -1.16
C ILE A 189 0.49 -11.31 -2.38
N VAL A 190 0.46 -10.68 -3.56
CA VAL A 190 0.28 -11.35 -4.86
C VAL A 190 1.59 -11.29 -5.62
N ARG A 191 2.18 -12.44 -5.92
CA ARG A 191 3.47 -12.54 -6.61
C ARG A 191 3.44 -13.60 -7.72
N PRO A 192 4.27 -13.48 -8.75
CA PRO A 192 4.39 -14.54 -9.75
C PRO A 192 4.72 -15.89 -9.10
N ALA A 193 4.16 -16.97 -9.62
CA ALA A 193 4.44 -18.31 -9.10
C ALA A 193 5.93 -18.61 -9.11
N GLY A 194 6.41 -19.29 -8.07
CA GLY A 194 7.84 -19.59 -7.91
C GLY A 194 8.73 -18.41 -7.53
N THR A 195 8.16 -17.18 -7.37
CA THR A 195 8.93 -16.02 -6.90
C THR A 195 9.06 -16.07 -5.37
N GLU A 196 10.27 -15.83 -4.87
CA GLU A 196 10.55 -15.60 -3.46
C GLU A 196 10.68 -14.09 -3.19
N LEU A 197 10.09 -13.60 -2.10
CA LEU A 197 10.35 -12.24 -1.63
C LEU A 197 11.70 -12.21 -0.92
N ALA A 198 12.52 -11.19 -1.19
CA ALA A 198 13.86 -11.07 -0.57
C ALA A 198 13.82 -11.05 0.97
N ALA A 199 12.72 -10.60 1.56
CA ALA A 199 12.52 -10.59 3.01
C ALA A 199 11.68 -11.78 3.51
N GLY A 200 11.02 -12.53 2.62
CA GLY A 200 9.96 -13.48 2.96
C GLY A 200 8.63 -12.76 3.28
N SER A 201 7.50 -13.40 2.95
CA SER A 201 6.16 -12.81 3.10
C SER A 201 5.80 -12.51 4.57
N GLU A 202 6.15 -13.39 5.50
CA GLU A 202 5.89 -13.14 6.93
C GLU A 202 6.68 -11.93 7.46
N ALA A 203 7.93 -11.73 7.05
CA ALA A 203 8.70 -10.56 7.48
C ALA A 203 8.15 -9.26 6.87
N VAL A 204 7.63 -9.29 5.64
CA VAL A 204 6.89 -8.19 5.04
C VAL A 204 5.62 -7.90 5.85
N ALA A 205 4.80 -8.92 6.11
CA ALA A 205 3.57 -8.79 6.90
C ALA A 205 3.84 -8.27 8.31
N ALA A 206 4.85 -8.79 9.00
CA ALA A 206 5.25 -8.31 10.33
C ALA A 206 5.71 -6.85 10.31
N THR A 207 6.37 -6.43 9.23
CA THR A 207 6.78 -5.03 9.04
C THR A 207 5.58 -4.10 8.84
N LEU A 208 4.64 -4.51 7.99
CA LEU A 208 3.41 -3.76 7.73
C LEU A 208 2.49 -3.72 8.97
N ARG A 209 2.40 -4.82 9.72
CA ARG A 209 1.68 -4.87 11.01
C ARG A 209 2.25 -3.87 12.00
N ALA A 210 3.57 -3.79 12.10
CA ALA A 210 4.24 -2.82 12.96
C ALA A 210 4.02 -1.37 12.49
N ALA A 211 4.02 -1.11 11.19
CA ALA A 211 3.70 0.20 10.62
C ALA A 211 2.23 0.56 10.85
N SER A 212 1.31 -0.38 10.62
CA SER A 212 -0.13 -0.21 10.87
C SER A 212 -0.45 0.14 12.32
N ALA A 213 0.23 -0.50 13.26
CA ALA A 213 0.06 -0.22 14.69
C ALA A 213 0.54 1.18 15.08
N ARG A 214 1.51 1.74 14.35
CA ARG A 214 2.10 3.06 14.64
C ARG A 214 1.45 4.21 13.87
N LEU A 215 1.01 3.96 12.66
CA LEU A 215 0.36 4.96 11.81
C LEU A 215 -1.16 4.92 12.02
N GLN A 216 -1.64 5.71 12.96
CA GLN A 216 -3.06 5.73 13.38
C GLN A 216 -3.84 6.84 12.66
N VAL A 217 -3.59 7.05 11.37
CA VAL A 217 -4.23 8.08 10.54
C VAL A 217 -4.90 7.47 9.31
N GLY A 218 -5.94 8.15 8.81
CA GLY A 218 -6.67 7.76 7.60
C GLY A 218 -7.51 6.49 7.79
N ASP A 219 -8.46 6.29 6.90
CA ASP A 219 -9.31 5.10 6.88
C ASP A 219 -8.51 3.86 6.47
N ARG A 220 -9.03 2.70 6.83
CA ARG A 220 -8.49 1.38 6.46
C ARG A 220 -9.60 0.60 5.79
N ASP A 221 -9.37 0.17 4.56
CA ASP A 221 -10.23 -0.84 3.96
C ASP A 221 -9.95 -2.22 4.61
N GLU A 222 -10.90 -3.11 4.49
CA GLU A 222 -10.77 -4.45 5.08
C GLU A 222 -9.58 -5.23 4.49
N THR A 223 -9.25 -4.97 3.22
CA THR A 223 -8.17 -5.68 2.52
C THR A 223 -7.24 -4.73 1.78
N LEU A 224 -5.94 -4.82 2.03
CA LEU A 224 -4.88 -4.21 1.23
C LEU A 224 -4.27 -5.27 0.31
N THR A 225 -4.18 -5.02 -0.99
CA THR A 225 -3.52 -5.90 -1.95
C THR A 225 -2.17 -5.33 -2.39
N LEU A 226 -1.11 -6.09 -2.18
CA LEU A 226 0.25 -5.75 -2.58
C LEU A 226 0.73 -6.70 -3.67
N PHE A 227 0.88 -6.21 -4.88
CA PHE A 227 1.49 -6.95 -5.97
C PHE A 227 3.01 -6.92 -5.86
N ALA A 228 3.66 -8.05 -5.99
CA ALA A 228 5.11 -8.17 -5.86
C ALA A 228 5.76 -8.73 -7.14
N PRO A 229 5.84 -7.91 -8.20
CA PRO A 229 6.50 -8.31 -9.44
C PRO A 229 8.01 -8.48 -9.26
N THR A 230 8.61 -9.27 -10.15
CA THR A 230 10.07 -9.37 -10.27
C THR A 230 10.62 -8.42 -11.36
N ALA A 231 11.94 -8.42 -11.58
CA ALA A 231 12.49 -7.81 -12.79
C ALA A 231 11.77 -8.40 -14.04
N PRO A 232 11.51 -7.59 -15.07
CA PRO A 232 12.08 -6.26 -15.36
C PRO A 232 11.33 -5.07 -14.74
N ALA A 233 10.45 -5.26 -13.75
CA ALA A 233 9.88 -4.14 -13.04
C ALA A 233 10.98 -3.20 -12.49
N ARG A 234 10.74 -1.87 -12.54
CA ARG A 234 11.68 -0.93 -11.95
C ARG A 234 11.86 -1.21 -10.46
N ALA A 235 13.00 -0.83 -9.89
CA ALA A 235 13.19 -0.87 -8.45
C ALA A 235 12.19 0.09 -7.76
N GLY A 236 11.73 -0.28 -6.57
CA GLY A 236 10.77 0.50 -5.81
C GLY A 236 9.36 -0.08 -5.84
N GLY A 237 8.37 0.78 -5.74
CA GLY A 237 6.97 0.47 -5.73
C GLY A 237 6.14 1.59 -6.37
N GLU A 238 4.84 1.47 -6.30
CA GLU A 238 3.87 2.50 -6.65
C GLU A 238 2.53 2.19 -6.00
N SER A 239 1.94 3.19 -5.40
CA SER A 239 0.58 3.14 -4.86
C SER A 239 -0.20 4.39 -5.27
N PHE A 240 -1.50 4.35 -5.07
CA PHE A 240 -2.34 5.52 -5.24
C PHE A 240 -2.90 5.94 -3.88
N PRO A 241 -2.89 7.24 -3.58
CA PRO A 241 -3.42 7.74 -2.30
C PRO A 241 -4.84 7.27 -2.04
N ALA A 242 -5.11 6.87 -0.80
CA ALA A 242 -6.40 6.34 -0.35
C ALA A 242 -6.92 5.17 -1.21
N ARG A 243 -6.03 4.32 -1.68
CA ARG A 243 -6.34 3.07 -2.37
C ARG A 243 -5.67 1.91 -1.66
N ASP A 244 -6.39 0.82 -1.47
CA ASP A 244 -5.85 -0.37 -0.81
C ASP A 244 -5.22 -1.33 -1.80
N GLU A 245 -4.40 -0.78 -2.66
CA GLU A 245 -3.57 -1.51 -3.60
C GLU A 245 -2.26 -0.79 -3.88
N ALA A 246 -1.21 -1.55 -4.00
CA ALA A 246 0.09 -1.07 -4.43
C ALA A 246 0.86 -2.19 -5.11
N TRP A 247 1.94 -1.87 -5.79
CA TRP A 247 2.96 -2.86 -6.10
C TRP A 247 4.29 -2.47 -5.49
N VAL A 248 5.06 -3.49 -5.09
CA VAL A 248 6.42 -3.36 -4.56
C VAL A 248 7.26 -4.47 -5.16
N ARG A 249 8.41 -4.14 -5.77
CA ARG A 249 9.25 -5.17 -6.37
C ARG A 249 9.70 -6.22 -5.35
N ALA A 250 9.60 -7.49 -5.70
CA ALA A 250 9.80 -8.65 -4.82
C ALA A 250 11.18 -8.69 -4.12
N ASP A 251 12.21 -8.06 -4.70
CA ASP A 251 13.54 -7.96 -4.12
C ASP A 251 13.72 -6.79 -3.13
N SER A 252 12.64 -6.03 -2.85
CA SER A 252 12.67 -4.93 -1.88
C SER A 252 12.86 -5.44 -0.45
N ARG A 253 13.79 -4.79 0.28
CA ARG A 253 14.15 -5.17 1.64
C ARG A 253 13.26 -4.47 2.68
N VAL A 254 13.04 -5.15 3.82
CA VAL A 254 12.31 -4.58 4.97
C VAL A 254 13.25 -3.97 6.03
N ASN A 255 14.54 -4.19 5.92
CA ASN A 255 15.59 -3.70 6.83
C ASN A 255 16.46 -2.64 6.16
N SER A 256 15.85 -1.69 5.49
CA SER A 256 16.49 -0.55 4.84
C SER A 256 15.82 0.74 5.29
N PRO A 257 16.53 1.87 5.43
CA PRO A 257 15.89 3.17 5.66
C PRO A 257 14.89 3.51 4.56
N ASN A 258 15.19 3.16 3.31
CA ASN A 258 14.25 3.18 2.19
C ASN A 258 13.47 1.85 2.17
N ASN A 259 12.55 1.70 3.11
CA ASN A 259 11.67 0.54 3.18
C ASN A 259 10.44 0.77 2.31
N VAL A 260 10.52 0.32 1.05
CA VAL A 260 9.47 0.54 0.05
C VAL A 260 8.12 -0.06 0.49
N TRP A 261 8.11 -1.20 1.20
CA TRP A 261 6.86 -1.79 1.70
C TRP A 261 6.10 -0.85 2.65
N VAL A 262 6.82 -0.18 3.54
CA VAL A 262 6.23 0.80 4.47
C VAL A 262 5.90 2.10 3.74
N HIS A 263 6.75 2.53 2.81
CA HIS A 263 6.53 3.73 1.99
C HIS A 263 5.19 3.64 1.24
N GLU A 264 4.97 2.55 0.50
CA GLU A 264 3.71 2.35 -0.23
C GLU A 264 2.51 2.17 0.71
N TYR A 265 2.72 1.54 1.87
CA TYR A 265 1.69 1.45 2.91
C TYR A 265 1.26 2.83 3.41
N VAL A 266 2.18 3.76 3.62
CA VAL A 266 1.84 5.14 4.06
C VAL A 266 0.96 5.83 3.03
N HIS A 267 1.20 5.64 1.74
CA HIS A 267 0.37 6.20 0.69
C HIS A 267 -1.08 5.72 0.77
N THR A 268 -1.34 4.48 1.16
CA THR A 268 -2.72 3.98 1.33
C THR A 268 -3.49 4.71 2.43
N ARG A 269 -2.77 5.46 3.30
CA ARG A 269 -3.33 6.21 4.43
C ARG A 269 -3.53 7.70 4.12
N GLN A 270 -3.17 8.15 2.90
CA GLN A 270 -3.23 9.55 2.47
C GLN A 270 -4.53 9.83 1.70
N SER A 271 -5.59 10.22 2.40
CA SER A 271 -6.86 10.62 1.77
C SER A 271 -6.97 12.11 1.45
N PHE A 272 -6.00 12.92 1.88
CA PHE A 272 -5.96 14.37 1.60
C PHE A 272 -5.76 14.68 0.11
N ARG A 273 -6.32 15.77 -0.32
CA ARG A 273 -5.97 16.42 -1.59
C ARG A 273 -4.97 17.54 -1.32
N LEU A 274 -4.04 17.77 -2.23
CA LEU A 274 -2.97 18.77 -2.07
C LEU A 274 -3.06 19.79 -3.21
N SER A 275 -2.90 21.07 -2.86
CA SER A 275 -2.59 22.12 -3.83
C SER A 275 -1.17 21.96 -4.38
N GLU A 276 -0.81 22.71 -5.40
CA GLU A 276 0.50 22.62 -6.05
C GLU A 276 1.66 22.88 -5.07
N ASP A 277 1.51 23.85 -4.17
CA ASP A 277 2.52 24.23 -3.16
C ASP A 277 2.68 23.21 -2.02
N MET A 278 1.84 22.18 -1.98
CA MET A 278 1.88 21.10 -1.00
C MET A 278 2.22 19.71 -1.57
N GLN A 279 2.43 19.57 -2.88
CA GLN A 279 2.69 18.26 -3.52
C GLN A 279 3.88 17.51 -2.88
N TRP A 280 4.85 18.23 -2.34
CA TRP A 280 6.01 17.66 -1.66
C TRP A 280 5.65 16.79 -0.45
N PHE A 281 4.55 17.10 0.25
CA PHE A 281 4.19 16.43 1.50
C PHE A 281 3.86 14.95 1.29
N ARG A 282 3.32 14.59 0.15
CA ARG A 282 2.93 13.21 -0.19
C ARG A 282 4.11 12.25 -0.05
N GLU A 283 5.14 12.47 -0.84
CA GLU A 283 6.33 11.63 -0.85
C GLU A 283 7.18 11.83 0.43
N ALA A 284 7.26 13.05 0.91
CA ALA A 284 8.00 13.37 2.12
C ALA A 284 7.48 12.63 3.34
N SER A 285 6.16 12.53 3.50
CA SER A 285 5.57 11.80 4.63
C SER A 285 5.74 10.30 4.49
N ALA A 286 5.62 9.73 3.29
CA ALA A 286 5.86 8.30 3.06
C ALA A 286 7.32 7.93 3.37
N GLU A 287 8.28 8.71 2.87
CA GLU A 287 9.71 8.50 3.10
C GLU A 287 10.10 8.64 4.58
N TYR A 288 9.61 9.70 5.23
CA TYR A 288 9.87 9.90 6.66
C TYR A 288 9.34 8.76 7.52
N TYR A 289 8.07 8.36 7.33
CA TYR A 289 7.48 7.30 8.13
C TYR A 289 8.07 5.93 7.82
N ALA A 290 8.46 5.67 6.56
CA ALA A 290 9.16 4.44 6.20
C ALA A 290 10.47 4.29 6.97
N ALA A 291 11.33 5.32 6.95
CA ALA A 291 12.59 5.33 7.70
C ALA A 291 12.36 5.25 9.21
N ARG A 292 11.42 6.05 9.74
CA ARG A 292 11.10 6.10 11.16
C ARG A 292 10.59 4.77 11.70
N PHE A 293 9.57 4.16 11.08
CA PHE A 293 8.99 2.91 11.58
C PHE A 293 9.95 1.74 11.44
N THR A 294 10.80 1.75 10.41
CA THR A 294 11.86 0.76 10.26
C THR A 294 12.90 0.88 11.38
N HIS A 295 13.24 2.13 11.79
CA HIS A 295 14.10 2.38 12.95
C HIS A 295 13.41 1.99 14.26
N GLU A 296 12.18 2.42 14.51
CA GLU A 296 11.43 2.11 15.74
C GLU A 296 11.21 0.62 15.95
N ARG A 297 11.14 -0.14 14.85
CA ARG A 297 11.10 -1.61 14.87
C ARG A 297 12.47 -2.23 15.21
N GLY A 298 13.53 -1.46 15.19
CA GLY A 298 14.91 -1.93 15.42
C GLY A 298 15.56 -2.59 14.20
N SER A 299 14.97 -2.48 13.01
CA SER A 299 15.50 -3.08 11.78
C SER A 299 16.63 -2.28 11.17
N ILE A 300 16.77 -1.00 11.52
CA ILE A 300 17.89 -0.13 11.20
C ILE A 300 18.32 0.66 12.44
N SER A 301 19.58 1.04 12.48
CA SER A 301 20.11 1.89 13.56
C SER A 301 19.68 3.35 13.40
N ALA A 302 19.75 4.13 14.49
CA ALA A 302 19.56 5.58 14.45
C ALA A 302 20.54 6.27 13.49
N ARG A 303 21.76 5.75 13.38
CA ARG A 303 22.78 6.26 12.45
C ARG A 303 22.37 6.06 10.99
N GLU A 304 21.82 4.90 10.64
CA GLU A 304 21.35 4.62 9.27
C GLU A 304 20.16 5.49 8.91
N MET A 305 19.19 5.64 9.82
CA MET A 305 18.06 6.55 9.63
C MET A 305 18.55 8.01 9.46
N HIS A 306 19.48 8.44 10.31
CA HIS A 306 20.06 9.79 10.23
C HIS A 306 20.78 10.02 8.89
N ALA A 307 21.65 9.10 8.48
CA ALA A 307 22.38 9.20 7.22
C ALA A 307 21.44 9.25 6.01
N HIS A 308 20.32 8.53 6.07
CA HIS A 308 19.32 8.52 5.01
C HIS A 308 18.57 9.87 4.93
N LEU A 309 18.11 10.39 6.07
CA LEU A 309 17.38 11.66 6.13
C LEU A 309 18.31 12.88 5.91
N ASP A 310 19.61 12.75 6.17
CA ASP A 310 20.63 13.77 5.92
C ASP A 310 21.19 13.75 4.49
N GLY A 311 20.69 12.90 3.61
CA GLY A 311 21.13 12.80 2.23
C GLY A 311 21.33 14.16 1.57
N GLU A 312 22.21 14.25 0.56
CA GLU A 312 22.75 15.47 -0.02
C GLU A 312 21.74 16.60 -0.16
N GLY A 313 22.12 17.79 0.34
CA GLY A 313 21.26 18.94 0.46
C GLY A 313 20.70 19.38 -0.88
N VAL A 314 19.38 19.28 -0.99
CA VAL A 314 18.66 19.77 -2.16
C VAL A 314 18.27 21.21 -1.85
N ASP A 315 18.79 22.16 -2.62
CA ASP A 315 18.49 23.60 -2.55
C ASP A 315 17.08 23.91 -3.12
N ALA A 316 16.19 22.93 -3.14
CA ALA A 316 14.86 23.10 -3.70
C ALA A 316 13.95 23.89 -2.75
N THR A 317 13.06 24.69 -3.31
CA THR A 317 11.91 25.28 -2.61
C THR A 317 10.77 24.30 -2.66
N LEU A 318 10.38 23.70 -1.53
CA LEU A 318 9.39 22.61 -1.50
C LEU A 318 7.99 23.06 -2.00
N THR A 319 7.63 24.32 -1.76
CA THR A 319 6.37 24.91 -2.28
C THR A 319 6.40 25.20 -3.78
N ARG A 320 7.50 24.91 -4.46
CA ARG A 320 7.68 25.21 -5.88
C ARG A 320 8.21 24.00 -6.63
N PRO A 321 7.33 23.11 -7.11
CA PRO A 321 7.71 21.90 -7.83
C PRO A 321 8.59 22.16 -9.07
N ASP A 322 8.45 23.33 -9.70
CA ASP A 322 9.26 23.76 -10.83
C ASP A 322 10.76 23.94 -10.49
N THR A 323 11.10 24.05 -9.20
CA THR A 323 12.49 24.16 -8.70
C THR A 323 13.13 22.81 -8.39
N TRP A 324 12.41 21.71 -8.49
CA TRP A 324 12.92 20.37 -8.15
C TRP A 324 13.69 19.77 -9.34
N ALA A 325 15.02 19.86 -9.30
CA ALA A 325 15.87 19.50 -10.43
C ALA A 325 15.68 18.07 -10.98
N ASP A 326 15.31 17.10 -10.11
CA ASP A 326 15.20 15.68 -10.44
C ASP A 326 13.99 14.98 -9.78
N GLY A 327 13.06 15.75 -9.23
CA GLY A 327 11.91 15.21 -8.50
C GLY A 327 12.23 14.63 -7.11
N ARG A 328 13.49 14.63 -6.67
CA ARG A 328 13.91 14.04 -5.39
C ARG A 328 13.72 14.94 -4.17
N ALA A 329 13.43 16.22 -4.37
CA ALA A 329 13.29 17.18 -3.28
C ALA A 329 12.30 16.72 -2.18
N PRO A 330 11.13 16.13 -2.47
CA PRO A 330 10.23 15.59 -1.46
C PRO A 330 10.88 14.47 -0.63
N TYR A 331 11.57 13.52 -1.28
CA TYR A 331 12.18 12.35 -0.64
C TYR A 331 13.38 12.71 0.26
N SER A 332 14.14 13.73 -0.09
CA SER A 332 15.32 14.17 0.66
C SER A 332 15.01 15.32 1.60
N LYS A 333 14.90 16.55 1.07
CA LYS A 333 14.61 17.74 1.87
C LYS A 333 13.26 17.67 2.57
N GLY A 334 12.22 17.20 1.87
CA GLY A 334 10.87 17.08 2.42
C GLY A 334 10.81 16.15 3.62
N ALA A 335 11.33 14.94 3.49
CA ALA A 335 11.37 13.96 4.58
C ALA A 335 12.14 14.46 5.79
N ARG A 336 13.27 15.14 5.57
CA ARG A 336 14.05 15.79 6.63
C ARG A 336 13.28 16.91 7.33
N VAL A 337 12.60 17.77 6.58
CA VAL A 337 11.73 18.81 7.14
C VAL A 337 10.68 18.19 8.03
N LEU A 338 10.00 17.14 7.58
CA LEU A 338 8.94 16.47 8.36
C LEU A 338 9.50 15.78 9.61
N ALA A 339 10.68 15.17 9.54
CA ALA A 339 11.34 14.59 10.69
C ALA A 339 11.62 15.63 11.80
N LEU A 340 12.11 16.80 11.41
CA LEU A 340 12.37 17.89 12.36
C LEU A 340 11.07 18.55 12.84
N LEU A 341 10.08 18.69 11.98
CA LEU A 341 8.77 19.20 12.36
C LEU A 341 8.12 18.30 13.40
N ASP A 342 8.10 16.98 13.18
CA ASP A 342 7.57 16.01 14.15
C ASP A 342 8.28 16.09 15.50
N ARG A 343 9.61 16.21 15.49
CA ARG A 343 10.40 16.43 16.70
C ARG A 343 10.00 17.73 17.41
N ASN A 344 9.88 18.84 16.69
CA ASN A 344 9.53 20.12 17.26
C ASN A 344 8.11 20.10 17.87
N ILE A 345 7.15 19.49 17.18
CA ILE A 345 5.79 19.30 17.70
C ILE A 345 5.83 18.48 18.99
N ARG A 346 6.54 17.35 19.01
CA ARG A 346 6.66 16.51 20.21
C ARG A 346 7.30 17.25 21.38
N GLN A 347 8.33 18.04 21.11
CA GLN A 347 9.01 18.82 22.15
C GLN A 347 8.12 19.94 22.73
N SER A 348 7.32 20.60 21.88
CA SER A 348 6.42 21.67 22.34
C SER A 348 5.17 21.18 23.05
N THR A 349 4.86 19.89 22.93
CA THR A 349 3.64 19.27 23.49
C THR A 349 3.95 18.15 24.49
N ASP A 350 5.17 18.08 25.03
CA ASP A 350 5.63 17.04 25.94
C ASP A 350 5.36 15.60 25.42
N GLY A 351 5.36 15.43 24.11
CA GLY A 351 5.12 14.16 23.41
C GLY A 351 3.65 13.81 23.20
N GLU A 352 2.71 14.64 23.64
CA GLU A 352 1.26 14.38 23.50
C GLU A 352 0.77 14.47 22.05
N ARG A 353 1.45 15.28 21.23
CA ARG A 353 1.14 15.49 19.82
C ARG A 353 2.34 15.19 18.93
N SER A 354 2.05 14.97 17.67
CA SER A 354 3.03 14.58 16.66
C SER A 354 2.62 15.06 15.26
N LEU A 355 3.45 14.79 14.27
CA LEU A 355 3.10 15.01 12.87
C LEU A 355 1.87 14.19 12.43
N GLN A 356 1.55 13.07 13.08
CA GLN A 356 0.33 12.32 12.77
C GLN A 356 -0.94 13.13 13.02
N ASP A 357 -0.97 13.96 14.08
CA ASP A 357 -2.10 14.84 14.36
C ASP A 357 -2.31 15.90 13.26
N VAL A 358 -1.22 16.34 12.60
CA VAL A 358 -1.29 17.21 11.42
C VAL A 358 -1.81 16.42 10.21
N PHE A 359 -1.27 15.22 10.00
CA PHE A 359 -1.67 14.34 8.91
C PHE A 359 -3.17 14.01 8.97
N GLU A 360 -3.68 13.67 10.16
CA GLU A 360 -5.11 13.39 10.37
C GLU A 360 -5.99 14.61 10.03
N ARG A 361 -5.57 15.81 10.44
CA ARG A 361 -6.27 17.05 10.07
C ARG A 361 -6.26 17.29 8.57
N MET A 362 -5.16 16.98 7.88
CA MET A 362 -5.08 17.05 6.43
C MET A 362 -6.05 16.05 5.76
N ASN A 363 -6.13 14.82 6.27
CA ASN A 363 -7.07 13.82 5.77
C ASN A 363 -8.54 14.22 5.96
N GLY A 364 -8.86 14.88 7.05
CA GLY A 364 -10.22 15.39 7.34
C GLY A 364 -10.53 16.77 6.71
N HIS A 365 -9.63 17.34 5.89
CA HIS A 365 -9.83 18.66 5.31
C HIS A 365 -10.69 18.62 4.05
N ASP A 366 -11.69 19.49 3.99
CA ASP A 366 -12.54 19.67 2.82
C ASP A 366 -11.79 20.48 1.73
N GLY A 367 -11.41 19.82 0.65
CA GLY A 367 -10.74 20.47 -0.46
C GLY A 367 -9.22 20.24 -0.48
N PRO A 368 -8.49 20.83 -1.44
CA PRO A 368 -7.03 20.75 -1.49
C PRO A 368 -6.38 21.54 -0.34
N VAL A 369 -5.53 20.91 0.44
CA VAL A 369 -4.74 21.56 1.49
C VAL A 369 -3.70 22.46 0.85
N THR A 370 -3.73 23.76 1.15
CA THR A 370 -2.73 24.74 0.76
C THR A 370 -1.62 24.86 1.80
N TYR A 371 -0.49 25.44 1.42
CA TYR A 371 0.59 25.69 2.36
C TYR A 371 0.19 26.58 3.54
N ALA A 372 -0.70 27.54 3.32
CA ALA A 372 -1.24 28.39 4.38
C ALA A 372 -2.10 27.61 5.39
N GLU A 373 -2.95 26.71 4.90
CA GLU A 373 -3.76 25.81 5.76
C GLU A 373 -2.88 24.83 6.50
N PHE A 374 -1.86 24.25 5.85
CA PHE A 374 -0.87 23.40 6.50
C PHE A 374 -0.18 24.11 7.68
N LYS A 375 0.27 25.37 7.52
CA LYS A 375 0.84 26.16 8.62
C LYS A 375 -0.17 26.33 9.77
N THR A 376 -1.42 26.60 9.45
CA THR A 376 -2.50 26.71 10.44
C THR A 376 -2.71 25.40 11.20
N MET A 377 -2.73 24.26 10.51
CA MET A 377 -2.85 22.94 11.13
C MET A 377 -1.67 22.63 12.04
N VAL A 378 -0.45 22.94 11.57
CA VAL A 378 0.78 22.76 12.39
C VAL A 378 0.71 23.61 13.64
N ALA A 379 0.35 24.89 13.55
CA ALA A 379 0.24 25.77 14.70
C ALA A 379 -0.80 25.27 15.72
N ALA A 380 -1.94 24.77 15.23
CA ALA A 380 -2.99 24.21 16.08
C ALA A 380 -2.56 22.92 16.80
N VAL A 381 -1.69 22.12 16.20
CA VAL A 381 -1.14 20.91 16.79
C VAL A 381 0.01 21.23 17.75
N ALA A 382 0.94 22.10 17.34
CA ALA A 382 2.10 22.48 18.16
C ALA A 382 1.76 23.39 19.36
N GLY A 383 0.56 24.01 19.33
CA GLY A 383 0.14 24.96 20.35
C GLY A 383 0.71 26.38 20.19
N HIS A 384 1.51 26.61 19.14
CA HIS A 384 2.09 27.92 18.81
C HIS A 384 2.42 27.99 17.32
N SER A 385 2.59 29.22 16.79
CA SER A 385 2.97 29.37 15.38
C SER A 385 4.41 28.89 15.14
N MET A 386 4.54 28.13 14.05
CA MET A 386 5.82 27.68 13.49
C MET A 386 6.11 28.32 12.12
N ASP A 387 5.35 29.36 11.75
CA ASP A 387 5.39 29.97 10.41
C ASP A 387 6.80 30.38 9.98
N GLY A 388 7.55 31.07 10.82
CA GLY A 388 8.91 31.49 10.49
C GLY A 388 9.88 30.34 10.26
N TRP A 389 9.70 29.23 10.96
CA TRP A 389 10.47 28.00 10.75
C TRP A 389 10.07 27.32 9.44
N LEU A 390 8.77 27.15 9.21
CA LEU A 390 8.23 26.55 8.00
C LEU A 390 8.61 27.40 6.77
N ASP A 391 8.37 28.69 6.79
CA ASP A 391 8.70 29.60 5.67
C ASP A 391 10.19 29.53 5.32
N ARG A 392 11.06 29.40 6.32
CA ARG A 392 12.50 29.27 6.10
C ARG A 392 12.87 27.96 5.39
N TYR A 393 12.32 26.82 5.80
CA TYR A 393 12.78 25.51 5.33
C TYR A 393 11.92 24.87 4.26
N VAL A 394 10.67 25.29 4.14
CA VAL A 394 9.71 24.80 3.13
C VAL A 394 9.60 25.76 1.96
N ALA A 395 9.42 27.06 2.23
CA ALA A 395 9.16 28.07 1.21
C ALA A 395 10.40 28.74 0.62
N THR A 396 11.61 28.34 1.06
CA THR A 396 12.87 28.82 0.47
C THR A 396 13.82 27.66 0.17
N GLY A 397 14.90 27.96 -0.58
CA GLY A 397 15.99 27.01 -0.84
C GLY A 397 16.91 26.77 0.37
N SER A 398 16.59 27.28 1.56
CA SER A 398 17.45 27.09 2.74
C SER A 398 17.59 25.61 3.09
N THR A 399 18.83 25.17 3.27
CA THR A 399 19.14 23.83 3.74
C THR A 399 19.00 23.76 5.26
N ILE A 400 18.53 22.61 5.75
CA ILE A 400 18.51 22.35 7.19
C ILE A 400 19.85 21.74 7.58
N ALA A 401 20.57 22.40 8.49
CA ALA A 401 21.84 21.88 9.00
C ALA A 401 21.65 20.50 9.65
N SER A 402 22.68 19.68 9.61
CA SER A 402 22.78 18.28 10.05
C SER A 402 22.61 18.09 11.58
N ALA A 403 21.56 18.64 12.17
CA ALA A 403 21.28 18.54 13.60
C ALA A 403 20.17 17.55 13.98
N TYR A 404 19.73 16.71 13.03
CA TYR A 404 18.73 15.70 13.33
C TYR A 404 19.36 14.53 14.08
N HIS A 405 18.93 14.34 15.30
CA HIS A 405 19.20 13.14 16.08
C HIS A 405 17.87 12.40 16.26
N PRO A 406 17.65 11.26 15.60
CA PRO A 406 16.45 10.48 15.83
C PRO A 406 16.39 10.07 17.31
N GLU A 407 15.18 10.07 17.87
CA GLU A 407 14.95 9.47 19.18
C GLU A 407 15.47 8.02 19.15
N PRO A 408 16.19 7.57 20.18
CA PRO A 408 16.60 6.18 20.24
C PRO A 408 15.38 5.27 20.18
N ALA A 409 15.47 4.18 19.43
CA ALA A 409 14.38 3.19 19.42
C ALA A 409 14.01 2.87 20.87
N ARG A 410 12.72 2.85 21.18
CA ARG A 410 12.22 2.53 22.52
C ARG A 410 12.71 1.14 22.90
N SER A 411 13.87 1.07 23.54
CA SER A 411 14.46 -0.13 24.10
C SER A 411 14.00 -0.27 25.54
N GLY A 412 13.51 -1.42 25.91
CA GLY A 412 13.02 -1.71 27.25
C GLY A 412 11.62 -2.32 27.25
N VAL A 413 11.00 -2.41 28.43
CA VAL A 413 9.72 -3.09 28.63
C VAL A 413 8.63 -2.53 27.70
N LEU A 414 8.60 -1.22 27.42
CA LEU A 414 7.62 -0.58 26.54
C LEU A 414 7.81 -1.00 25.06
N GLY A 415 9.05 -1.07 24.56
CA GLY A 415 9.31 -1.55 23.21
C GLY A 415 8.97 -3.04 23.03
N VAL A 416 9.15 -3.83 24.09
CA VAL A 416 8.75 -5.24 24.12
C VAL A 416 7.23 -5.38 24.14
N VAL A 417 6.52 -4.56 24.90
CA VAL A 417 5.05 -4.56 24.93
C VAL A 417 4.48 -4.17 23.57
N ASP A 418 5.03 -3.15 22.93
CA ASP A 418 4.61 -2.75 21.59
C ASP A 418 4.85 -3.84 20.54
N ALA A 419 6.00 -4.52 20.59
CA ALA A 419 6.32 -5.61 19.68
C ALA A 419 5.42 -6.85 19.91
N VAL A 420 5.12 -7.19 21.17
CA VAL A 420 4.19 -8.28 21.52
C VAL A 420 2.77 -7.95 21.07
N LEU A 421 2.31 -6.72 21.27
CA LEU A 421 1.00 -6.26 20.79
C LEU A 421 0.93 -6.24 19.26
N ALA A 422 2.06 -5.96 18.60
CA ALA A 422 2.19 -6.07 17.15
C ALA A 422 2.30 -7.50 16.62
N GLY A 423 2.32 -8.51 17.49
CA GLY A 423 2.42 -9.93 17.12
C GLY A 423 3.83 -10.36 16.68
N ASP A 424 4.87 -9.59 17.02
CA ASP A 424 6.27 -9.93 16.70
C ASP A 424 6.81 -10.96 17.69
N THR A 425 6.70 -12.23 17.32
CA THR A 425 7.18 -13.35 18.15
C THR A 425 8.71 -13.45 18.21
N SER A 426 9.45 -12.72 17.36
CA SER A 426 10.91 -12.70 17.37
C SER A 426 11.47 -12.05 18.65
N VAL A 427 10.72 -11.14 19.25
CA VAL A 427 11.06 -10.50 20.52
C VAL A 427 10.99 -11.48 21.70
N LEU A 428 10.05 -12.42 21.66
CA LEU A 428 9.94 -13.45 22.69
C LEU A 428 11.16 -14.39 22.71
N SER A 429 11.72 -14.70 21.54
CA SER A 429 12.95 -15.48 21.44
C SER A 429 14.17 -14.71 21.97
N THR A 430 14.23 -13.41 21.69
CA THR A 430 15.32 -12.53 22.17
C THR A 430 15.26 -12.35 23.71
N LEU A 431 14.04 -12.22 24.27
CA LEU A 431 13.84 -12.16 25.73
C LEU A 431 14.21 -13.49 26.40
N ALA A 432 13.84 -14.62 25.82
CA ALA A 432 14.22 -15.94 26.33
C ALA A 432 15.73 -16.11 26.36
N VAL A 433 16.44 -15.70 25.32
CA VAL A 433 17.90 -15.73 25.24
C VAL A 433 18.53 -14.76 26.27
N SER A 434 17.99 -13.54 26.39
CA SER A 434 18.51 -12.55 27.36
C SER A 434 18.26 -12.96 28.80
N THR A 435 17.13 -13.60 29.11
CA THR A 435 16.83 -14.13 30.44
C THR A 435 17.69 -15.34 30.77
N LEU A 436 17.96 -16.21 29.80
CA LEU A 436 18.90 -17.34 29.92
C LEU A 436 20.34 -16.87 30.12
N LEU A 437 20.81 -15.86 29.36
CA LEU A 437 22.12 -15.27 29.55
C LEU A 437 22.25 -14.54 30.91
N GLY A 438 21.21 -13.81 31.34
CA GLY A 438 21.16 -13.19 32.64
C GLY A 438 21.20 -14.21 33.80
N ALA A 439 20.48 -15.33 33.67
CA ALA A 439 20.50 -16.44 34.62
C ALA A 439 21.86 -17.18 34.63
N LEU A 440 22.48 -17.37 33.45
CA LEU A 440 23.81 -18.00 33.36
C LEU A 440 24.93 -17.13 33.92
N LEU A 441 24.84 -15.81 33.80
CA LEU A 441 25.82 -14.85 34.34
C LEU A 441 25.61 -14.58 35.84
N SER A 442 24.41 -14.76 36.38
CA SER A 442 24.12 -14.54 37.80
C SER A 442 24.52 -15.75 38.68
N VAL A 443 24.57 -16.97 38.15
CA VAL A 443 24.96 -18.17 38.90
C VAL A 443 26.42 -18.11 39.40
N PRO A 444 27.43 -17.72 38.58
CA PRO A 444 28.79 -17.60 39.10
C PRO A 444 29.00 -16.46 40.10
N LEU A 445 28.27 -15.35 39.98
CA LEU A 445 28.28 -14.24 40.96
C LEU A 445 27.68 -14.63 42.30
N TYR A 446 26.60 -15.42 42.30
CA TYR A 446 26.00 -15.94 43.53
C TYR A 446 26.88 -17.00 44.20
N ALA A 447 27.55 -17.82 43.42
CA ALA A 447 28.52 -18.83 43.92
C ALA A 447 29.80 -18.18 44.46
N ALA A 448 30.27 -17.08 43.85
CA ALA A 448 31.41 -16.29 44.36
C ALA A 448 31.06 -15.53 45.62
N GLY A 449 29.86 -14.97 45.75
CA GLY A 449 29.42 -14.24 46.94
C GLY A 449 29.30 -15.08 48.21
N ARG A 450 29.06 -16.40 48.07
CA ARG A 450 29.02 -17.35 49.22
C ARG A 450 30.40 -17.74 49.75
N ARG A 451 31.49 -17.47 49.03
CA ARG A 451 32.86 -17.82 49.45
C ARG A 451 33.67 -16.67 50.05
N LEU A 452 33.12 -15.45 50.02
CA LEU A 452 33.78 -14.28 50.59
C LEU A 452 33.20 -13.95 51.97
N ARG A 453 34.09 -13.83 52.99
CA ARG A 453 33.66 -13.40 54.33
C ARG A 453 33.28 -11.90 54.31
N PRO A 454 32.36 -11.42 55.16
CA PRO A 454 31.82 -10.06 55.12
C PRO A 454 32.84 -8.94 55.16
N GLU A 455 34.01 -9.18 55.70
CA GLU A 455 35.11 -8.22 55.84
C GLU A 455 35.80 -7.92 54.51
N GLN A 456 35.78 -8.82 53.53
CA GLN A 456 36.42 -8.65 52.22
C GLN A 456 35.56 -7.82 51.24
N PHE A 457 34.25 -7.74 51.50
CA PHE A 457 33.33 -6.95 50.67
C PHE A 457 33.52 -5.41 50.88
N ARG A 458 34.00 -4.99 52.05
CA ARG A 458 34.29 -3.56 52.33
C ARG A 458 35.54 -3.02 51.61
N ILE A 459 36.46 -3.87 51.22
CA ILE A 459 37.70 -3.48 50.53
C ILE A 459 37.46 -3.30 49.02
N LEU A 460 36.55 -4.06 48.42
CA LEU A 460 36.22 -3.95 47.00
C LEU A 460 35.39 -2.69 46.66
N LEU A 461 34.51 -2.27 47.56
CA LEU A 461 33.70 -1.05 47.37
C LEU A 461 34.50 0.25 47.58
N ARG A 462 35.66 0.21 48.20
CA ARG A 462 36.54 1.41 48.39
C ARG A 462 37.53 1.64 47.24
N ARG A 463 37.72 0.67 46.32
CA ARG A 463 38.62 0.81 45.15
C ARG A 463 37.90 1.18 43.85
N GLY A 464 36.60 1.27 43.83
CA GLY A 464 35.82 1.64 42.67
C GLY A 464 35.45 3.13 42.53
N SER A 465 36.01 4.00 43.43
CA SER A 465 35.68 5.44 43.45
C SER A 465 36.95 6.30 43.41
N VAL A 466 37.81 6.08 42.39
CA VAL A 466 38.78 7.07 41.95
C VAL A 466 39.17 6.77 40.51
N ARG A 467 38.59 7.47 39.59
CA ARG A 467 38.92 8.19 38.35
C ARG A 467 37.79 8.20 37.36
#